data_f1eed56aa741f896f8f5aa66c1892c16
#
_entry.id   f1eed56aa741f896f8f5aa66c1892c16
#
_cell.length_a   1.000
_cell.length_b   1.000
_cell.length_c   1.000
_cell.angle_alpha   90.00
_cell.angle_beta   90.00
_cell.angle_gamma   90.00
#
_symmetry.space_group_name_H-M   'P 1'
#
loop_
_entity.id
_entity.type
_entity.pdbx_description
1 polymer ?
#
loop_
_entity_poly.entity_id
_entity_poly.type
_entity_poly.pdbx_seq_one_letter_code
_entity_poly.pdbx_strand_id
1 'polypeptide(L)'
;PAPPVAETDVDTSKHWDPQSWLALDDTLRASVPLKPATFCTAHGWTKYPFLRTSEGEIAGFGEPVQVPYPDEQDSALVFDVEVLVKVSPYPVMAVAVGQHAWYSWLSPWLVQQGPRHQSPAHLIPMGPRKTSASVPRLVVAHNAGFDRACVLDEYSLHASKIRWLDTMSLHVATNGISSPQRAAWTEHTRVRAIRRLNKLFAAQRVEEDTREQIRKLLGAGNLDD
;
A
#
# COMPACT_ATOMS: atom_id res chain seq x y z
N PRO A 1 -1.52 40.27 11.96
CA PRO A 1 -2.50 39.25 12.30
C PRO A 1 -3.22 38.86 11.01
N ALA A 2 -3.18 37.60 10.65
CA ALA A 2 -3.90 37.03 9.53
C ALA A 2 -5.41 37.10 9.85
N PRO A 3 -6.27 37.38 8.88
CA PRO A 3 -7.71 37.37 9.10
C PRO A 3 -8.17 35.96 9.49
N PRO A 4 -9.20 35.80 10.31
CA PRO A 4 -9.72 34.50 10.67
C PRO A 4 -10.25 33.81 9.41
N VAL A 5 -9.80 32.59 9.17
CA VAL A 5 -10.37 31.72 8.14
C VAL A 5 -11.80 31.44 8.55
N ALA A 6 -12.76 31.88 7.72
CA ALA A 6 -14.16 31.56 7.94
C ALA A 6 -14.32 30.05 7.97
N GLU A 7 -14.73 29.48 9.10
CA GLU A 7 -15.25 28.12 9.17
C GLU A 7 -16.46 28.05 8.22
N THR A 8 -16.25 27.54 7.03
CA THR A 8 -17.36 27.11 6.20
C THR A 8 -17.96 25.89 6.87
N ASP A 9 -19.18 26.07 7.40
CA ASP A 9 -20.02 24.96 7.85
C ASP A 9 -20.22 24.00 6.67
N VAL A 10 -19.34 23.03 6.58
CA VAL A 10 -19.50 21.92 5.63
C VAL A 10 -20.60 21.05 6.23
N ASP A 11 -21.78 21.15 5.65
CA ASP A 11 -22.92 20.29 6.00
C ASP A 11 -22.56 18.82 5.76
N THR A 12 -22.03 18.19 6.78
CA THR A 12 -21.59 16.79 6.75
C THR A 12 -22.75 15.80 6.63
N SER A 13 -24.01 16.26 6.77
CA SER A 13 -25.20 15.41 6.61
C SER A 13 -25.41 14.97 5.16
N LYS A 14 -24.91 15.73 4.19
CA LYS A 14 -24.99 15.41 2.75
C LYS A 14 -23.92 14.39 2.27
N HIS A 15 -22.93 14.09 3.09
CA HIS A 15 -21.83 13.18 2.71
C HIS A 15 -22.14 11.69 2.94
N TRP A 16 -23.30 11.34 3.51
CA TRP A 16 -23.67 9.97 3.85
C TRP A 16 -25.00 9.52 3.22
N ASP A 17 -25.26 9.90 1.98
CA ASP A 17 -26.34 9.26 1.25
C ASP A 17 -25.83 7.94 0.61
N PRO A 18 -26.30 6.76 1.09
CA PRO A 18 -25.86 5.46 0.56
C PRO A 18 -26.12 5.31 -0.94
N GLN A 19 -27.16 5.96 -1.47
CA GLN A 19 -27.50 5.86 -2.89
C GLN A 19 -26.54 6.64 -3.77
N SER A 20 -26.09 7.82 -3.32
CA SER A 20 -25.07 8.58 -4.06
C SER A 20 -23.73 7.86 -4.09
N TRP A 21 -23.35 7.14 -3.04
CA TRP A 21 -22.14 6.31 -3.01
C TRP A 21 -22.27 5.09 -3.91
N LEU A 22 -23.43 4.44 -3.96
CA LEU A 22 -23.68 3.32 -4.89
C LEU A 22 -23.61 3.79 -6.34
N ALA A 23 -24.21 4.95 -6.67
CA ALA A 23 -24.13 5.54 -8.00
C ALA A 23 -22.69 5.92 -8.37
N LEU A 24 -21.89 6.44 -7.42
CA LEU A 24 -20.48 6.73 -7.62
C LEU A 24 -19.68 5.42 -7.83
N ASP A 25 -19.98 4.37 -7.07
CA ASP A 25 -19.35 3.07 -7.21
C ASP A 25 -19.62 2.46 -8.60
N ASP A 26 -20.84 2.53 -9.09
CA ASP A 26 -21.20 2.07 -10.43
C ASP A 26 -20.46 2.87 -11.52
N THR A 27 -20.36 4.19 -11.36
CA THR A 27 -19.59 5.04 -12.28
C THR A 27 -18.10 4.71 -12.26
N LEU A 28 -17.52 4.50 -11.07
CA LEU A 28 -16.12 4.11 -10.92
C LEU A 28 -15.88 2.72 -11.50
N ARG A 29 -16.77 1.75 -11.25
CA ARG A 29 -16.69 0.40 -11.82
C ARG A 29 -16.75 0.41 -13.34
N ALA A 30 -17.60 1.25 -13.91
CA ALA A 30 -17.67 1.40 -15.37
C ALA A 30 -16.41 2.04 -15.96
N SER A 31 -15.68 2.85 -15.19
CA SER A 31 -14.44 3.52 -15.60
C SER A 31 -13.17 2.71 -15.34
N VAL A 32 -13.23 1.67 -14.48
CA VAL A 32 -12.08 0.82 -14.19
C VAL A 32 -11.75 -0.04 -15.41
N PRO A 33 -10.48 -0.06 -15.86
CA PRO A 33 -10.07 -0.95 -16.94
C PRO A 33 -10.44 -2.39 -16.63
N LEU A 34 -11.02 -3.08 -17.58
CA LEU A 34 -11.34 -4.51 -17.45
C LEU A 34 -10.05 -5.25 -17.06
N LYS A 35 -10.14 -6.15 -16.09
CA LYS A 35 -9.03 -7.06 -15.78
C LYS A 35 -8.97 -8.18 -16.83
N PRO A 36 -7.80 -8.76 -17.09
CA PRO A 36 -7.70 -9.93 -17.95
C PRO A 36 -8.62 -11.06 -17.47
N ALA A 37 -9.30 -11.74 -18.39
CA ALA A 37 -10.18 -12.86 -18.07
C ALA A 37 -9.42 -14.06 -17.50
N THR A 38 -8.19 -14.25 -17.96
CA THR A 38 -7.29 -15.33 -17.54
C THR A 38 -5.92 -14.75 -17.19
N PHE A 39 -5.30 -15.32 -16.16
CA PHE A 39 -3.97 -14.96 -15.74
C PHE A 39 -2.96 -16.01 -16.19
N CYS A 40 -1.82 -15.58 -16.69
CA CYS A 40 -0.69 -16.47 -16.93
C CYS A 40 -0.14 -16.99 -15.61
N THR A 41 0.10 -18.29 -15.52
CA THR A 41 0.63 -18.95 -14.32
C THR A 41 2.16 -19.06 -14.31
N ALA A 42 2.85 -18.45 -15.28
CA ALA A 42 4.30 -18.39 -15.28
C ALA A 42 4.79 -17.42 -14.17
N HIS A 43 5.94 -17.74 -13.55
CA HIS A 43 6.56 -16.87 -12.56
C HIS A 43 7.12 -15.59 -13.21
N GLY A 44 7.27 -14.55 -12.39
CA GLY A 44 7.70 -13.23 -12.86
C GLY A 44 6.54 -12.39 -13.41
N TRP A 45 6.86 -11.35 -14.13
CA TRP A 45 5.89 -10.43 -14.68
C TRP A 45 5.31 -10.91 -16.01
N THR A 46 3.98 -10.86 -16.12
CA THR A 46 3.26 -11.01 -17.37
C THR A 46 2.56 -9.68 -17.69
N LYS A 47 2.83 -9.15 -18.88
CA LYS A 47 2.20 -7.97 -19.44
C LYS A 47 0.98 -8.37 -20.28
N TYR A 48 -0.13 -7.66 -20.11
CA TYR A 48 -1.36 -7.76 -20.89
C TYR A 48 -1.59 -6.39 -21.55
N PRO A 49 -1.14 -6.20 -22.80
CA PRO A 49 -1.26 -4.92 -23.50
C PRO A 49 -2.73 -4.54 -23.67
N PHE A 50 -3.06 -3.27 -23.49
CA PHE A 50 -4.40 -2.78 -23.79
C PHE A 50 -4.61 -2.68 -25.31
N LEU A 51 -5.69 -3.28 -25.77
CA LEU A 51 -6.24 -3.01 -27.11
C LEU A 51 -7.14 -1.79 -27.00
N ARG A 52 -6.91 -0.79 -27.85
CA ARG A 52 -7.69 0.46 -27.84
C ARG A 52 -8.53 0.59 -29.09
N THR A 53 -9.71 1.19 -28.94
CA THR A 53 -10.55 1.65 -30.05
C THR A 53 -9.89 2.85 -30.77
N SER A 54 -10.44 3.25 -31.91
CA SER A 54 -10.06 4.49 -32.60
C SER A 54 -10.26 5.75 -31.75
N GLU A 55 -11.14 5.69 -30.76
CA GLU A 55 -11.44 6.78 -29.83
C GLU A 55 -10.52 6.77 -28.59
N GLY A 56 -9.62 5.75 -28.49
CA GLY A 56 -8.66 5.61 -27.42
C GLY A 56 -9.15 4.85 -26.18
N GLU A 57 -10.38 4.37 -26.20
CA GLU A 57 -10.95 3.56 -25.10
C GLU A 57 -10.36 2.15 -25.07
N ILE A 58 -10.27 1.55 -23.88
CA ILE A 58 -9.78 0.17 -23.73
C ILE A 58 -10.87 -0.79 -24.15
N ALA A 59 -10.65 -1.49 -25.27
CA ALA A 59 -11.57 -2.48 -25.83
C ALA A 59 -11.30 -3.90 -25.32
N GLY A 60 -10.13 -4.15 -24.76
CA GLY A 60 -9.72 -5.48 -24.29
C GLY A 60 -8.22 -5.58 -24.07
N PHE A 61 -7.73 -6.82 -24.12
CA PHE A 61 -6.32 -7.15 -23.92
C PHE A 61 -5.74 -7.88 -25.12
N GLY A 62 -4.50 -7.56 -25.47
CA GLY A 62 -3.69 -8.33 -26.40
C GLY A 62 -3.15 -9.61 -25.76
N GLU A 63 -2.36 -10.34 -26.54
CA GLU A 63 -1.74 -11.58 -26.09
C GLU A 63 -0.81 -11.32 -24.88
N PRO A 64 -0.87 -12.16 -23.83
CA PRO A 64 0.02 -12.03 -22.68
C PRO A 64 1.49 -12.25 -23.05
N VAL A 65 2.38 -11.38 -22.56
CA VAL A 65 3.81 -11.46 -22.83
C VAL A 65 4.59 -11.46 -21.52
N GLN A 66 5.53 -12.39 -21.35
CA GLN A 66 6.46 -12.38 -20.22
C GLN A 66 7.46 -11.25 -20.36
N VAL A 67 7.62 -10.46 -19.30
CA VAL A 67 8.55 -9.32 -19.23
C VAL A 67 9.37 -9.38 -17.95
N PRO A 68 10.60 -8.85 -17.92
CA PRO A 68 11.42 -8.86 -16.71
C PRO A 68 10.91 -7.89 -15.63
N TYR A 69 10.23 -6.83 -16.03
CA TYR A 69 9.62 -5.78 -15.18
C TYR A 69 8.59 -5.02 -16.03
N PRO A 70 7.68 -4.24 -15.44
CA PRO A 70 6.75 -3.41 -16.19
C PRO A 70 7.46 -2.43 -17.12
N ASP A 71 6.93 -2.22 -18.30
CA ASP A 71 7.57 -1.40 -19.36
C ASP A 71 7.89 0.01 -18.89
N GLU A 72 9.01 0.56 -19.36
CA GLU A 72 9.43 1.93 -19.03
C GLU A 72 8.49 3.00 -19.63
N GLN A 73 7.71 2.64 -20.64
CA GLN A 73 6.67 3.52 -21.19
C GLN A 73 5.55 3.80 -20.22
N ASP A 74 5.30 2.87 -19.28
CA ASP A 74 4.37 3.07 -18.17
C ASP A 74 5.09 3.81 -17.04
N SER A 75 5.22 5.12 -17.18
CA SER A 75 5.91 6.00 -16.22
C SER A 75 5.17 6.14 -14.89
N ALA A 76 3.90 5.77 -14.84
CA ALA A 76 3.08 5.69 -13.64
C ALA A 76 2.37 4.33 -13.59
N LEU A 77 2.35 3.72 -12.40
CA LEU A 77 1.69 2.44 -12.13
C LEU A 77 0.81 2.57 -10.89
N VAL A 78 -0.41 2.06 -10.95
CA VAL A 78 -1.17 1.69 -9.76
C VAL A 78 -0.74 0.28 -9.39
N PHE A 79 -0.41 0.03 -8.13
CA PHE A 79 0.28 -1.19 -7.72
C PHE A 79 -0.26 -1.73 -6.41
N ASP A 80 -0.37 -3.05 -6.32
CA ASP A 80 -0.83 -3.76 -5.14
C ASP A 80 -0.14 -5.12 -5.01
N VAL A 81 0.07 -5.59 -3.77
CA VAL A 81 0.84 -6.80 -3.45
C VAL A 81 0.08 -7.70 -2.49
N GLU A 82 0.12 -9.01 -2.78
CA GLU A 82 -0.46 -10.03 -1.92
C GLU A 82 0.62 -10.92 -1.28
N VAL A 83 0.43 -11.21 0.02
CA VAL A 83 1.34 -12.03 0.83
C VAL A 83 0.56 -13.09 1.60
N LEU A 84 1.04 -14.31 1.61
CA LEU A 84 0.52 -15.37 2.48
C LEU A 84 1.26 -15.37 3.83
N VAL A 85 0.94 -14.40 4.69
CA VAL A 85 1.66 -14.13 5.96
C VAL A 85 1.84 -15.32 6.89
N LYS A 86 0.94 -16.33 6.83
CA LYS A 86 1.06 -17.57 7.60
C LYS A 86 2.11 -18.54 7.06
N VAL A 87 2.55 -18.32 5.83
CA VAL A 87 3.42 -19.24 5.08
C VAL A 87 4.77 -18.61 4.79
N SER A 88 4.79 -17.36 4.34
CA SER A 88 6.00 -16.64 3.99
C SER A 88 5.84 -15.14 4.20
N PRO A 89 6.87 -14.41 4.63
CA PRO A 89 6.86 -12.94 4.66
C PRO A 89 7.05 -12.31 3.28
N TYR A 90 7.33 -13.11 2.25
CA TYR A 90 7.57 -12.62 0.89
C TYR A 90 6.29 -12.53 0.07
N PRO A 91 6.24 -11.60 -0.89
CA PRO A 91 5.12 -11.49 -1.80
C PRO A 91 4.92 -12.79 -2.59
N VAL A 92 3.67 -13.17 -2.78
CA VAL A 92 3.29 -14.32 -3.60
C VAL A 92 2.77 -13.89 -4.95
N MET A 93 2.11 -12.73 -5.00
CA MET A 93 1.58 -12.17 -6.21
C MET A 93 1.54 -10.64 -6.11
N ALA A 94 1.60 -9.98 -7.25
CA ALA A 94 1.37 -8.54 -7.36
C ALA A 94 0.63 -8.23 -8.65
N VAL A 95 -0.04 -7.08 -8.66
CA VAL A 95 -0.67 -6.51 -9.85
C VAL A 95 -0.20 -5.08 -10.05
N ALA A 96 -0.10 -4.67 -11.30
CA ALA A 96 0.16 -3.29 -11.65
C ALA A 96 -0.67 -2.90 -12.86
N VAL A 97 -1.11 -1.64 -12.89
CA VAL A 97 -1.84 -1.07 -14.03
C VAL A 97 -1.15 0.20 -14.45
N GLY A 98 -0.71 0.24 -15.69
CA GLY A 98 -0.14 1.41 -16.33
C GLY A 98 -1.08 2.05 -17.35
N GLN A 99 -0.55 2.96 -18.13
CA GLN A 99 -1.31 3.60 -19.20
C GLN A 99 -1.52 2.67 -20.40
N HIS A 100 -0.59 1.73 -20.64
CA HIS A 100 -0.54 0.92 -21.85
C HIS A 100 -0.85 -0.54 -21.61
N ALA A 101 -0.75 -1.02 -20.36
CA ALA A 101 -0.91 -2.42 -20.05
C ALA A 101 -1.36 -2.64 -18.61
N TRP A 102 -1.92 -3.81 -18.41
CA TRP A 102 -2.12 -4.44 -17.13
C TRP A 102 -1.01 -5.47 -16.91
N TYR A 103 -0.55 -5.64 -15.67
CA TYR A 103 0.55 -6.55 -15.34
C TYR A 103 0.14 -7.44 -14.17
N SER A 104 0.55 -8.71 -14.21
CA SER A 104 0.56 -9.60 -13.05
C SER A 104 1.95 -10.15 -12.80
N TRP A 105 2.32 -10.25 -11.53
CA TRP A 105 3.55 -10.91 -11.12
C TRP A 105 3.23 -12.08 -10.21
N LEU A 106 3.87 -13.22 -10.47
CA LEU A 106 3.79 -14.39 -9.62
C LEU A 106 5.16 -14.75 -9.09
N SER A 107 5.23 -15.04 -7.78
CA SER A 107 6.44 -15.49 -7.13
C SER A 107 6.89 -16.84 -7.69
N PRO A 108 8.19 -17.05 -7.93
CA PRO A 108 8.74 -18.36 -8.24
C PRO A 108 8.38 -19.42 -7.20
N TRP A 109 8.24 -19.00 -5.95
CA TRP A 109 7.83 -19.87 -4.85
C TRP A 109 6.39 -20.38 -5.00
N LEU A 110 5.45 -19.49 -5.38
CA LEU A 110 4.04 -19.83 -5.55
C LEU A 110 3.85 -20.89 -6.66
N VAL A 111 4.57 -20.76 -7.75
CA VAL A 111 4.51 -21.69 -8.89
C VAL A 111 5.52 -22.84 -8.81
N GLN A 112 6.15 -23.02 -7.66
CA GLN A 112 7.12 -24.11 -7.38
C GLN A 112 8.33 -24.16 -8.33
N GLN A 113 8.70 -23.02 -8.93
CA GLN A 113 9.81 -22.91 -9.89
C GLN A 113 11.03 -22.15 -9.32
N GLY A 114 11.06 -21.89 -8.02
CA GLY A 114 12.11 -21.12 -7.38
C GLY A 114 12.72 -21.79 -6.15
N PRO A 115 13.77 -21.19 -5.59
CA PRO A 115 14.40 -21.68 -4.37
C PRO A 115 13.38 -21.68 -3.22
N ARG A 116 13.34 -22.79 -2.47
CA ARG A 116 12.46 -22.93 -1.30
C ARG A 116 12.92 -22.12 -0.08
N HIS A 117 14.16 -21.65 -0.09
CA HIS A 117 14.71 -20.80 0.97
C HIS A 117 14.56 -19.33 0.63
N GLN A 118 14.53 -18.52 1.65
CA GLN A 118 14.39 -17.07 1.54
C GLN A 118 15.55 -16.46 0.73
N SER A 119 15.22 -15.69 -0.30
CA SER A 119 16.20 -15.09 -1.20
C SER A 119 15.63 -13.78 -1.81
N PRO A 120 16.50 -12.84 -2.21
CA PRO A 120 16.06 -11.64 -2.94
C PRO A 120 15.31 -11.92 -4.24
N ALA A 121 15.41 -13.15 -4.78
CA ALA A 121 14.63 -13.57 -5.95
C ALA A 121 13.12 -13.65 -5.70
N HIS A 122 12.69 -13.61 -4.44
CA HIS A 122 11.28 -13.53 -4.06
C HIS A 122 10.73 -12.11 -3.99
N LEU A 123 11.57 -11.09 -4.19
CA LEU A 123 11.14 -9.70 -4.24
C LEU A 123 10.76 -9.31 -5.67
N ILE A 124 9.87 -8.35 -5.78
CA ILE A 124 9.27 -7.93 -7.04
C ILE A 124 10.20 -6.94 -7.78
N PRO A 125 10.70 -7.27 -8.97
CA PRO A 125 11.52 -6.33 -9.74
C PRO A 125 10.63 -5.30 -10.44
N MET A 126 10.94 -4.02 -10.31
CA MET A 126 10.18 -2.92 -10.91
C MET A 126 10.95 -2.17 -12.00
N GLY A 127 12.21 -2.50 -12.22
CA GLY A 127 13.04 -1.86 -13.24
C GLY A 127 14.38 -2.54 -13.47
N PRO A 128 15.17 -2.06 -14.43
CA PRO A 128 16.48 -2.62 -14.74
C PRO A 128 17.49 -2.35 -13.64
N ARG A 129 18.13 -3.42 -13.14
CA ARG A 129 19.06 -3.36 -12.00
C ARG A 129 20.32 -2.52 -12.21
N LYS A 130 20.68 -2.17 -13.44
CA LYS A 130 22.04 -1.69 -13.77
C LYS A 130 22.13 -0.43 -14.64
N THR A 131 21.05 0.24 -14.96
CA THR A 131 21.15 1.42 -15.85
C THR A 131 20.92 2.71 -15.09
N SER A 132 21.92 3.60 -15.18
CA SER A 132 21.82 5.01 -14.75
C SER A 132 20.75 5.79 -15.55
N ALA A 133 20.21 5.19 -16.60
CA ALA A 133 19.29 5.78 -17.57
C ALA A 133 17.81 5.50 -17.33
N SER A 134 17.43 4.77 -16.25
CA SER A 134 16.01 4.51 -16.01
C SER A 134 15.26 5.81 -15.67
N VAL A 135 14.17 6.03 -16.37
CA VAL A 135 13.25 7.14 -16.10
C VAL A 135 12.63 6.96 -14.70
N PRO A 136 12.49 8.04 -13.90
CA PRO A 136 11.77 7.95 -12.63
C PRO A 136 10.36 7.45 -12.88
N ARG A 137 9.96 6.41 -12.14
CA ARG A 137 8.60 5.82 -12.20
C ARG A 137 7.81 6.25 -10.99
N LEU A 138 6.57 6.69 -11.19
CA LEU A 138 5.62 6.91 -10.12
C LEU A 138 4.88 5.60 -9.84
N VAL A 139 4.87 5.16 -8.58
CA VAL A 139 4.06 4.03 -8.14
C VAL A 139 3.04 4.53 -7.12
N VAL A 140 1.78 4.33 -7.44
CA VAL A 140 0.63 4.68 -6.61
C VAL A 140 0.13 3.41 -5.92
N ALA A 141 0.10 3.41 -4.60
CA ALA A 141 -0.38 2.29 -3.80
C ALA A 141 -1.21 2.78 -2.61
N HIS A 142 -1.95 1.88 -1.97
CA HIS A 142 -2.70 2.19 -0.76
C HIS A 142 -2.01 1.58 0.45
N ASN A 143 -1.57 2.40 1.43
CA ASN A 143 -0.68 1.99 2.50
C ASN A 143 0.68 1.48 1.97
N ALA A 144 1.25 2.26 1.07
CA ALA A 144 2.41 1.95 0.24
C ALA A 144 3.65 1.41 1.00
N GLY A 145 3.72 1.61 2.32
CA GLY A 145 4.82 1.11 3.14
C GLY A 145 4.99 -0.41 3.08
N PHE A 146 3.89 -1.14 2.97
CA PHE A 146 3.88 -2.59 2.83
C PHE A 146 4.35 -3.02 1.43
N ASP A 147 3.73 -2.49 0.39
CA ASP A 147 4.06 -2.80 -1.00
C ASP A 147 5.52 -2.48 -1.33
N ARG A 148 5.98 -1.33 -0.86
CA ARG A 148 7.35 -0.88 -1.00
C ARG A 148 8.36 -1.87 -0.41
N ALA A 149 8.06 -2.45 0.74
CA ALA A 149 8.92 -3.46 1.37
C ALA A 149 9.04 -4.77 0.54
N CYS A 150 8.12 -5.02 -0.39
CA CYS A 150 8.13 -6.17 -1.29
C CYS A 150 8.90 -5.94 -2.59
N VAL A 151 9.33 -4.70 -2.88
CA VAL A 151 9.99 -4.34 -4.14
C VAL A 151 11.50 -4.46 -4.04
N LEU A 152 12.09 -5.19 -4.98
CA LEU A 152 13.54 -5.48 -5.01
C LEU A 152 14.40 -4.22 -5.15
N ASP A 153 13.94 -3.25 -5.93
CA ASP A 153 14.66 -2.01 -6.25
C ASP A 153 14.90 -1.15 -5.00
N GLU A 154 14.05 -1.27 -3.98
CA GLU A 154 14.17 -0.54 -2.71
C GLU A 154 15.36 -1.01 -1.85
N TYR A 155 15.88 -2.21 -2.11
CA TYR A 155 17.06 -2.77 -1.44
C TYR A 155 18.35 -2.60 -2.26
N SER A 156 18.31 -1.85 -3.35
CA SER A 156 19.48 -1.55 -4.16
C SER A 156 20.38 -0.54 -3.45
N LEU A 157 21.70 -0.76 -3.52
CA LEU A 157 22.70 0.22 -3.09
C LEU A 157 22.72 1.49 -3.98
N HIS A 158 22.18 1.39 -5.19
CA HIS A 158 21.93 2.54 -6.05
C HIS A 158 20.55 3.10 -5.72
N ALA A 159 20.43 4.42 -5.63
CA ALA A 159 19.16 5.07 -5.32
C ALA A 159 18.04 4.59 -6.25
N SER A 160 16.97 4.09 -5.66
CA SER A 160 15.76 3.73 -6.40
C SER A 160 15.23 4.97 -7.11
N LYS A 161 14.87 4.83 -8.40
CA LYS A 161 14.18 5.87 -9.17
C LYS A 161 12.66 5.78 -9.05
N ILE A 162 12.16 4.89 -8.22
CA ILE A 162 10.74 4.77 -7.92
C ILE A 162 10.36 5.89 -6.95
N ARG A 163 9.32 6.63 -7.32
CA ARG A 163 8.64 7.60 -6.45
C ARG A 163 7.32 7.00 -6.03
N TRP A 164 7.08 6.97 -4.73
CA TRP A 164 5.86 6.39 -4.16
C TRP A 164 4.85 7.49 -3.83
N LEU A 165 3.61 7.26 -4.25
CA LEU A 165 2.44 8.02 -3.80
C LEU A 165 1.54 7.08 -3.00
N ASP A 166 1.44 7.34 -1.70
CA ASP A 166 0.57 6.58 -0.81
C ASP A 166 -0.79 7.28 -0.70
N THR A 167 -1.81 6.65 -1.28
CA THR A 167 -3.17 7.21 -1.29
C THR A 167 -3.78 7.27 0.10
N MET A 168 -3.41 6.36 1.02
CA MET A 168 -3.84 6.42 2.42
C MET A 168 -3.24 7.64 3.12
N SER A 169 -1.94 7.88 2.98
CA SER A 169 -1.26 9.04 3.56
C SER A 169 -1.79 10.35 2.97
N LEU A 170 -2.05 10.38 1.68
CA LEU A 170 -2.65 11.54 1.01
C LEU A 170 -4.06 11.81 1.53
N HIS A 171 -4.90 10.78 1.66
CA HIS A 171 -6.23 10.91 2.23
C HIS A 171 -6.18 11.48 3.66
N VAL A 172 -5.30 10.94 4.51
CA VAL A 172 -5.13 11.43 5.89
C VAL A 172 -4.65 12.88 5.93
N ALA A 173 -3.77 13.27 5.02
CA ALA A 173 -3.26 14.64 4.94
C ALA A 173 -4.34 15.66 4.53
N THR A 174 -5.28 15.25 3.66
CA THR A 174 -6.33 16.14 3.13
C THR A 174 -7.60 16.13 3.98
N ASN A 175 -8.01 14.99 4.52
CA ASN A 175 -9.28 14.80 5.20
C ASN A 175 -9.13 14.49 6.70
N GLY A 176 -7.92 14.27 7.16
CA GLY A 176 -7.65 13.81 8.52
C GLY A 176 -8.03 12.33 8.74
N ILE A 177 -7.79 11.87 9.98
CA ILE A 177 -8.16 10.51 10.39
C ILE A 177 -9.66 10.50 10.70
N SER A 178 -10.41 9.55 10.16
CA SER A 178 -11.85 9.40 10.41
C SER A 178 -12.15 9.24 11.91
N SER A 179 -13.32 9.70 12.35
CA SER A 179 -13.70 9.65 13.77
C SER A 179 -13.61 8.25 14.40
N PRO A 180 -14.09 7.17 13.74
CA PRO A 180 -13.92 5.81 14.27
C PRO A 180 -12.46 5.36 14.36
N GLN A 181 -11.64 5.69 13.36
CA GLN A 181 -10.21 5.36 13.35
C GLN A 181 -9.43 6.17 14.38
N ARG A 182 -9.85 7.41 14.67
CA ARG A 182 -9.21 8.28 15.66
C ARG A 182 -9.28 7.69 17.05
N ALA A 183 -10.44 7.16 17.44
CA ALA A 183 -10.61 6.50 18.75
C ALA A 183 -9.68 5.27 18.86
N ALA A 184 -9.68 4.40 17.87
CA ALA A 184 -8.81 3.23 17.82
C ALA A 184 -7.31 3.60 17.81
N TRP A 185 -6.93 4.65 17.09
CA TRP A 185 -5.57 5.17 17.07
C TRP A 185 -5.12 5.70 18.43
N THR A 186 -5.98 6.50 19.09
CA THR A 186 -5.69 7.06 20.41
C THR A 186 -5.50 5.94 21.44
N GLU A 187 -6.37 4.94 21.45
CA GLU A 187 -6.26 3.79 22.35
C GLU A 187 -4.99 2.97 22.05
N HIS A 188 -4.71 2.68 20.80
CA HIS A 188 -3.48 1.96 20.41
C HIS A 188 -2.22 2.70 20.85
N THR A 189 -2.17 4.02 20.68
CA THR A 189 -1.04 4.86 21.09
C THR A 189 -0.87 4.85 22.59
N ARG A 190 -1.99 4.92 23.35
CA ARG A 190 -2.02 4.84 24.81
C ARG A 190 -1.48 3.50 25.31
N VAL A 191 -1.96 2.39 24.76
CA VAL A 191 -1.49 1.04 25.12
C VAL A 191 0.00 0.87 24.84
N ARG A 192 0.51 1.39 23.69
CA ARG A 192 1.95 1.34 23.39
C ARG A 192 2.77 2.19 24.35
N ALA A 193 2.29 3.37 24.74
CA ALA A 193 2.97 4.22 25.71
C ALA A 193 3.06 3.54 27.08
N ILE A 194 1.99 2.95 27.55
CA ILE A 194 1.92 2.19 28.81
C ILE A 194 2.91 1.00 28.79
N ARG A 195 2.89 0.19 27.72
CA ARG A 195 3.84 -0.94 27.57
C ARG A 195 5.28 -0.49 27.60
N ARG A 196 5.60 0.66 26.97
CA ARG A 196 6.93 1.24 26.96
C ARG A 196 7.35 1.71 28.34
N LEU A 197 6.46 2.36 29.08
CA LEU A 197 6.69 2.81 30.45
C LEU A 197 6.90 1.61 31.40
N ASN A 198 6.08 0.57 31.31
CA ASN A 198 6.26 -0.63 32.12
C ASN A 198 7.63 -1.29 31.90
N LYS A 199 8.13 -1.32 30.63
CA LYS A 199 9.48 -1.79 30.35
C LYS A 199 10.56 -0.92 30.97
N LEU A 200 10.41 0.43 30.95
CA LEU A 200 11.36 1.35 31.55
C LEU A 200 11.37 1.21 33.09
N PHE A 201 10.20 1.09 33.72
CA PHE A 201 10.09 0.86 35.16
C PHE A 201 10.73 -0.46 35.61
N ALA A 202 10.54 -1.51 34.84
CA ALA A 202 11.18 -2.80 35.12
C ALA A 202 12.71 -2.70 35.04
N ALA A 203 13.23 -1.91 34.09
CA ALA A 203 14.67 -1.73 33.91
C ALA A 203 15.32 -0.81 34.98
N GLN A 204 14.58 0.19 35.48
CA GLN A 204 15.12 1.25 36.34
C GLN A 204 14.82 1.05 37.83
N ARG A 205 14.18 -0.04 38.27
CA ARG A 205 13.77 -0.28 39.66
C ARG A 205 13.08 0.95 40.29
N VAL A 206 12.17 1.59 39.56
CA VAL A 206 11.39 2.73 40.05
C VAL A 206 10.46 2.28 41.17
N GLU A 207 10.37 3.07 42.26
CA GLU A 207 9.49 2.80 43.40
C GLU A 207 8.02 2.63 42.98
N GLU A 208 7.30 1.71 43.60
CA GLU A 208 5.93 1.32 43.20
C GLU A 208 4.94 2.50 43.33
N ASP A 209 5.11 3.38 44.31
CA ASP A 209 4.29 4.58 44.49
C ASP A 209 4.39 5.53 43.27
N THR A 210 5.57 5.67 42.70
CA THR A 210 5.80 6.49 41.50
C THR A 210 5.15 5.83 40.29
N ARG A 211 5.20 4.52 40.19
CA ARG A 211 4.51 3.75 39.12
C ARG A 211 3.01 3.96 39.18
N GLU A 212 2.43 3.88 40.38
CA GLU A 212 1.00 4.03 40.60
C GLU A 212 0.52 5.45 40.25
N GLN A 213 1.28 6.49 40.63
CA GLN A 213 0.99 7.88 40.25
C GLN A 213 0.99 8.07 38.73
N ILE A 214 1.95 7.51 38.03
CA ILE A 214 2.03 7.60 36.57
C ILE A 214 0.87 6.81 35.91
N ARG A 215 0.51 5.64 36.43
CA ARG A 215 -0.67 4.87 35.96
C ARG A 215 -1.95 5.69 36.11
N LYS A 216 -2.16 6.36 37.24
CA LYS A 216 -3.31 7.25 37.48
C LYS A 216 -3.34 8.43 36.51
N LEU A 217 -2.21 9.09 36.27
CA LEU A 217 -2.11 10.20 35.32
C LEU A 217 -2.41 9.78 33.90
N LEU A 218 -2.05 8.56 33.51
CA LEU A 218 -2.35 8.01 32.20
C LEU A 218 -3.78 7.46 32.06
N GLY A 219 -4.55 7.48 33.18
CA GLY A 219 -5.91 6.90 33.20
C GLY A 219 -5.92 5.39 32.92
N ALA A 220 -4.82 4.71 33.16
CA ALA A 220 -4.72 3.27 33.03
C ALA A 220 -5.26 2.64 34.32
N GLY A 221 -6.51 2.16 34.30
CA GLY A 221 -6.99 1.19 35.28
C GLY A 221 -6.17 -0.10 35.18
N ASN A 222 -6.24 -0.98 36.19
CA ASN A 222 -5.48 -2.23 36.25
C ASN A 222 -5.42 -2.94 34.90
N LEU A 223 -4.20 -3.05 34.35
CA LEU A 223 -3.85 -3.77 33.12
C LEU A 223 -3.16 -5.11 33.48
N ASP A 224 -3.64 -5.77 34.55
CA ASP A 224 -3.14 -7.07 34.99
C ASP A 224 -4.02 -8.22 34.48
N ASP A 225 -4.69 -8.04 33.32
CA ASP A 225 -5.38 -9.13 32.59
C ASP A 225 -4.83 -9.30 31.18
#